data_64ef72d08b9346f11d4f69667381a108
#
_entry.id   64ef72d08b9346f11d4f69667381a108
#
_cell.length_a   1.000
_cell.length_b   1.000
_cell.length_c   1.000
_cell.angle_alpha   90.00
_cell.angle_beta   90.00
_cell.angle_gamma   90.00
#
_symmetry.space_group_name_H-M   'P 1'
#
loop_
_entity.id
_entity.type
_entity.pdbx_description
1 polymer ?
#
loop_
_entity_poly.entity_id
_entity_poly.type
_entity_poly.pdbx_seq_one_letter_code
_entity_poly.pdbx_strand_id
1 'polypeptide(L)'
;DIRVIFASHQDPDICSSLAMWLDLNPAIKTYCSWLWTGFVSHFSTGEVITLNPIPDQGMRIRIGDEGPEVEAVPAHYCHSSGNFSLYDPTAGILFSGDIGGALVPDHHASLVVTDFEQHIQYMRGFHLRWMPSTVALRGWTQRVRAIKPRMICPQHGSIFEGEMVGKLLD
;
A
#
# COMPACT_ATOMS: atom_id res chain seq x y z
N ASP A 1 3.23 6.34 -19.19
CA ASP A 1 3.02 5.00 -19.74
C ASP A 1 2.91 4.00 -18.57
N ILE A 2 1.66 3.68 -18.18
CA ILE A 2 1.38 2.78 -17.04
C ILE A 2 1.45 1.35 -17.55
N ARG A 3 2.28 0.50 -16.91
CA ARG A 3 2.48 -0.90 -17.28
C ARG A 3 2.04 -1.87 -16.19
N VAL A 4 2.00 -1.40 -14.95
CA VAL A 4 1.65 -2.21 -13.78
C VAL A 4 0.70 -1.43 -12.91
N ILE A 5 -0.34 -2.10 -12.43
CA ILE A 5 -1.20 -1.66 -11.33
C ILE A 5 -0.98 -2.64 -10.18
N PHE A 6 -0.78 -2.08 -8.99
CA PHE A 6 -0.66 -2.84 -7.76
C PHE A 6 -1.81 -2.46 -6.83
N ALA A 7 -2.69 -3.43 -6.57
CA ALA A 7 -3.76 -3.28 -5.58
C ALA A 7 -3.28 -3.81 -4.23
N SER A 8 -3.02 -2.90 -3.30
CA SER A 8 -2.53 -3.24 -1.94
C SER A 8 -3.52 -4.13 -1.19
N HIS A 9 -4.82 -3.87 -1.35
CA HIS A 9 -5.93 -4.62 -0.78
C HIS A 9 -7.20 -4.43 -1.62
N GLN A 10 -8.33 -4.98 -1.18
CA GLN A 10 -9.56 -5.11 -1.97
C GLN A 10 -10.52 -3.93 -1.87
N ASP A 11 -10.23 -2.89 -1.11
CA ASP A 11 -11.16 -1.81 -0.85
C ASP A 11 -11.51 -0.99 -2.12
N PRO A 12 -12.71 -0.43 -2.19
CA PRO A 12 -13.18 0.29 -3.39
C PRO A 12 -12.31 1.49 -3.78
N ASP A 13 -11.73 2.21 -2.83
CA ASP A 13 -10.83 3.35 -3.09
C ASP A 13 -9.50 2.92 -3.72
N ILE A 14 -9.12 1.65 -3.59
CA ILE A 14 -7.98 1.04 -4.27
C ILE A 14 -8.41 0.49 -5.65
N CYS A 15 -9.56 -0.18 -5.75
CA CYS A 15 -9.88 -1.04 -6.88
C CYS A 15 -10.94 -0.46 -7.85
N SER A 16 -11.73 0.54 -7.46
CA SER A 16 -12.89 0.99 -8.24
C SER A 16 -12.55 1.58 -9.61
N SER A 17 -11.36 2.15 -9.79
CA SER A 17 -10.92 2.70 -11.07
C SER A 17 -10.19 1.68 -11.97
N LEU A 18 -10.04 0.43 -11.52
CA LEU A 18 -9.26 -0.59 -12.24
C LEU A 18 -9.76 -0.84 -13.65
N ALA A 19 -11.10 -0.97 -13.82
CA ALA A 19 -11.70 -1.17 -15.13
C ALA A 19 -11.36 -0.01 -16.10
N MET A 20 -11.41 1.23 -15.62
CA MET A 20 -11.10 2.41 -16.45
C MET A 20 -9.64 2.40 -16.94
N TRP A 21 -8.70 1.96 -16.10
CA TRP A 21 -7.30 1.84 -16.49
C TRP A 21 -7.07 0.74 -17.53
N LEU A 22 -7.77 -0.39 -17.37
CA LEU A 22 -7.67 -1.53 -18.30
C LEU A 22 -8.36 -1.23 -19.63
N ASP A 23 -9.44 -0.44 -19.64
CA ASP A 23 -10.08 0.06 -20.87
C ASP A 23 -9.13 0.98 -21.65
N LEU A 24 -8.34 1.81 -20.96
CA LEU A 24 -7.34 2.68 -21.58
C LEU A 24 -6.13 1.91 -22.12
N ASN A 25 -5.71 0.86 -21.41
CA ASN A 25 -4.58 0.03 -21.81
C ASN A 25 -4.73 -1.41 -21.31
N PRO A 26 -5.28 -2.32 -22.11
CA PRO A 26 -5.51 -3.71 -21.73
C PRO A 26 -4.20 -4.52 -21.52
N ALA A 27 -3.03 -3.97 -21.89
CA ALA A 27 -1.73 -4.60 -21.65
C ALA A 27 -1.19 -4.37 -20.22
N ILE A 28 -1.88 -3.59 -19.40
CA ILE A 28 -1.49 -3.37 -18.00
C ILE A 28 -1.57 -4.69 -17.22
N LYS A 29 -0.47 -5.03 -16.52
CA LYS A 29 -0.45 -6.16 -15.59
C LYS A 29 -0.96 -5.71 -14.23
N THR A 30 -2.07 -6.28 -13.77
CA THR A 30 -2.64 -5.97 -12.46
C THR A 30 -2.23 -7.03 -11.45
N TYR A 31 -1.63 -6.60 -10.34
CA TYR A 31 -1.20 -7.46 -9.22
C TYR A 31 -2.06 -7.20 -7.99
N CYS A 32 -2.54 -8.25 -7.35
CA CYS A 32 -3.23 -8.19 -6.07
C CYS A 32 -2.97 -9.47 -5.27
N SER A 33 -3.28 -9.47 -3.97
CA SER A 33 -3.22 -10.69 -3.16
C SER A 33 -4.00 -11.82 -3.81
N TRP A 34 -3.43 -13.04 -3.81
CA TRP A 34 -4.14 -14.23 -4.29
C TRP A 34 -5.49 -14.41 -3.60
N LEU A 35 -5.58 -14.02 -2.31
CA LEU A 35 -6.78 -14.08 -1.50
C LEU A 35 -7.93 -13.24 -2.08
N TRP A 36 -7.59 -12.10 -2.72
CA TRP A 36 -8.56 -11.12 -3.20
C TRP A 36 -8.86 -11.20 -4.69
N THR A 37 -8.24 -12.12 -5.44
CA THR A 37 -8.44 -12.23 -6.89
C THR A 37 -9.92 -12.36 -7.27
N GLY A 38 -10.68 -13.21 -6.53
CA GLY A 38 -12.11 -13.36 -6.74
C GLY A 38 -12.93 -12.10 -6.49
N PHE A 39 -12.54 -11.27 -5.52
CA PHE A 39 -13.23 -10.01 -5.20
C PHE A 39 -12.84 -8.90 -6.17
N VAL A 40 -11.56 -8.75 -6.47
CA VAL A 40 -11.05 -7.70 -7.37
C VAL A 40 -11.58 -7.89 -8.79
N SER A 41 -11.83 -9.12 -9.23
CA SER A 41 -12.44 -9.41 -10.53
C SER A 41 -13.83 -8.81 -10.70
N HIS A 42 -14.58 -8.54 -9.62
CA HIS A 42 -15.90 -7.90 -9.67
C HIS A 42 -15.85 -6.39 -9.99
N PHE A 43 -14.68 -5.76 -9.93
CA PHE A 43 -14.51 -4.36 -10.34
C PHE A 43 -14.37 -4.19 -11.87
N SER A 44 -14.60 -5.25 -12.65
CA SER A 44 -14.65 -5.18 -14.11
C SER A 44 -16.01 -4.69 -14.63
N THR A 45 -16.00 -4.14 -15.83
CA THR A 45 -17.23 -3.68 -16.55
C THR A 45 -17.82 -4.75 -17.49
N GLY A 46 -17.61 -6.03 -17.19
CA GLY A 46 -18.22 -7.15 -17.93
C GLY A 46 -17.23 -8.13 -18.58
N GLU A 47 -15.97 -7.77 -18.73
CA GLU A 47 -14.90 -8.69 -19.11
C GLU A 47 -14.13 -9.20 -17.89
N VAL A 48 -13.62 -10.43 -17.98
CA VAL A 48 -12.82 -11.00 -16.90
C VAL A 48 -11.47 -10.31 -16.85
N ILE A 49 -11.18 -9.61 -15.74
CA ILE A 49 -9.87 -9.01 -15.50
C ILE A 49 -8.85 -10.14 -15.26
N THR A 50 -7.77 -10.14 -16.04
CA THR A 50 -6.62 -11.00 -15.76
C THR A 50 -5.80 -10.42 -14.62
N LEU A 51 -5.81 -11.10 -13.48
CA LEU A 51 -5.08 -10.71 -12.28
C LEU A 51 -3.84 -11.59 -12.11
N ASN A 52 -2.74 -10.98 -11.70
CA ASN A 52 -1.50 -11.66 -11.32
C ASN A 52 -1.48 -11.81 -9.79
N PRO A 53 -1.70 -13.02 -9.25
CA PRO A 53 -1.81 -13.21 -7.82
C PRO A 53 -0.46 -13.05 -7.12
N ILE A 54 -0.46 -12.29 -6.02
CA ILE A 54 0.68 -12.18 -5.11
C ILE A 54 0.50 -13.24 -4.01
N PRO A 55 1.48 -14.16 -3.82
CA PRO A 55 1.43 -15.15 -2.76
C PRO A 55 1.67 -14.51 -1.38
N ASP A 56 1.24 -15.16 -0.30
CA ASP A 56 1.27 -14.61 1.06
C ASP A 56 2.67 -14.15 1.53
N GLN A 57 3.72 -14.81 1.05
CA GLN A 57 5.09 -14.44 1.37
C GLN A 57 5.59 -13.18 0.63
N GLY A 58 4.79 -12.61 -0.26
CA GLY A 58 5.19 -11.52 -1.13
C GLY A 58 5.96 -11.99 -2.38
N MET A 59 6.32 -11.06 -3.24
CA MET A 59 7.10 -11.32 -4.44
C MET A 59 7.77 -10.05 -4.97
N ARG A 60 8.75 -10.23 -5.83
CA ARG A 60 9.28 -9.15 -6.66
C ARG A 60 8.49 -9.03 -7.95
N ILE A 61 8.23 -7.80 -8.36
CA ILE A 61 7.45 -7.45 -9.54
C ILE A 61 8.33 -6.57 -10.44
N ARG A 62 8.59 -7.03 -11.66
CA ARG A 62 9.32 -6.25 -12.65
C ARG A 62 8.36 -5.33 -13.44
N ILE A 63 8.69 -4.06 -13.53
CA ILE A 63 7.91 -3.06 -14.26
C ILE A 63 8.34 -3.03 -15.72
N GLY A 64 7.62 -3.76 -16.58
CA GLY A 64 7.99 -3.98 -17.97
C GLY A 64 9.13 -4.99 -18.13
N ASP A 65 9.63 -5.16 -19.35
CA ASP A 65 10.57 -6.24 -19.65
C ASP A 65 12.00 -5.96 -19.12
N GLU A 66 12.44 -4.71 -19.16
CA GLU A 66 13.76 -4.27 -18.72
C GLU A 66 13.72 -3.21 -17.60
N GLY A 67 12.54 -2.98 -17.03
CA GLY A 67 12.35 -1.95 -16.01
C GLY A 67 12.80 -2.37 -14.60
N PRO A 68 12.68 -1.45 -13.64
CA PRO A 68 13.04 -1.71 -12.24
C PRO A 68 12.17 -2.79 -11.63
N GLU A 69 12.69 -3.42 -10.57
CA GLU A 69 11.93 -4.32 -9.72
C GLU A 69 11.45 -3.58 -8.48
N VAL A 70 10.19 -3.85 -8.12
CA VAL A 70 9.57 -3.45 -6.87
C VAL A 70 9.20 -4.69 -6.07
N GLU A 71 9.00 -4.57 -4.77
CA GLU A 71 8.73 -5.70 -3.89
C GLU A 71 7.38 -5.55 -3.20
N ALA A 72 6.52 -6.56 -3.34
CA ALA A 72 5.29 -6.69 -2.56
C ALA A 72 5.64 -7.21 -1.16
N VAL A 73 5.59 -6.35 -0.16
CA VAL A 73 5.93 -6.65 1.24
C VAL A 73 4.67 -7.04 2.00
N PRO A 74 4.60 -8.24 2.59
CA PRO A 74 3.42 -8.69 3.33
C PRO A 74 3.05 -7.75 4.49
N ALA A 75 1.78 -7.33 4.50
CA ALA A 75 1.17 -6.48 5.51
C ALA A 75 -0.17 -7.05 5.99
N HIS A 76 -0.27 -8.39 6.03
CA HIS A 76 -1.50 -9.10 6.35
C HIS A 76 -2.09 -8.65 7.68
N TYR A 77 -3.41 -8.46 7.68
CA TYR A 77 -4.20 -7.95 8.81
C TYR A 77 -3.86 -6.51 9.27
N CYS A 78 -3.12 -5.78 8.46
CA CYS A 78 -2.87 -4.37 8.61
C CYS A 78 -3.55 -3.56 7.47
N HIS A 79 -4.77 -3.44 7.45
CA HIS A 79 -6.04 -3.69 7.97
C HIS A 79 -6.77 -4.87 7.28
N SER A 80 -6.51 -5.13 6.03
CA SER A 80 -7.06 -6.27 5.28
C SER A 80 -6.24 -7.55 5.51
N SER A 81 -6.88 -8.72 5.49
CA SER A 81 -6.22 -10.02 5.68
C SER A 81 -5.19 -10.35 4.59
N GLY A 82 -5.36 -9.81 3.37
CA GLY A 82 -4.43 -10.01 2.26
C GLY A 82 -3.69 -8.73 1.87
N ASN A 83 -3.47 -7.80 2.82
CA ASN A 83 -2.82 -6.53 2.54
C ASN A 83 -1.33 -6.69 2.22
N PHE A 84 -0.85 -5.84 1.31
CA PHE A 84 0.57 -5.70 0.95
C PHE A 84 0.96 -4.22 0.89
N SER A 85 2.18 -3.92 1.30
CA SER A 85 2.85 -2.68 0.96
C SER A 85 3.70 -2.89 -0.30
N LEU A 86 3.98 -1.83 -1.07
CA LEU A 86 4.86 -1.88 -2.25
C LEU A 86 6.15 -1.12 -1.95
N TYR A 87 7.29 -1.79 -2.07
CA TYR A 87 8.60 -1.18 -1.86
C TYR A 87 9.34 -1.00 -3.17
N ASP A 88 9.81 0.21 -3.43
CA ASP A 88 10.76 0.54 -4.48
C ASP A 88 12.18 0.62 -3.90
N PRO A 89 13.03 -0.39 -4.09
CA PRO A 89 14.39 -0.40 -3.54
C PRO A 89 15.31 0.62 -4.21
N THR A 90 15.00 1.04 -5.45
CA THR A 90 15.81 2.03 -6.18
C THR A 90 15.60 3.41 -5.58
N ALA A 91 14.36 3.79 -5.31
CA ALA A 91 14.02 5.06 -4.69
C ALA A 91 14.09 5.02 -3.15
N GLY A 92 14.09 3.82 -2.54
CA GLY A 92 13.99 3.66 -1.09
C GLY A 92 12.62 4.09 -0.54
N ILE A 93 11.56 3.94 -1.32
CA ILE A 93 10.20 4.39 -0.99
C ILE A 93 9.32 3.17 -0.72
N LEU A 94 8.60 3.20 0.40
CA LEU A 94 7.56 2.23 0.74
C LEU A 94 6.18 2.90 0.61
N PHE A 95 5.36 2.40 -0.28
CA PHE A 95 3.93 2.70 -0.35
C PHE A 95 3.21 1.73 0.59
N SER A 96 2.77 2.23 1.73
CA SER A 96 2.34 1.37 2.85
C SER A 96 0.87 0.94 2.79
N GLY A 97 0.11 1.38 1.78
CA GLY A 97 -1.34 1.26 1.80
C GLY A 97 -1.90 2.11 2.94
N ASP A 98 -2.81 1.57 3.72
CA ASP A 98 -3.47 2.31 4.79
C ASP A 98 -2.64 2.44 6.08
N ILE A 99 -1.52 1.73 6.18
CA ILE A 99 -0.66 1.83 7.36
C ILE A 99 0.03 3.20 7.36
N GLY A 100 -0.15 3.96 8.42
CA GLY A 100 0.27 5.36 8.50
C GLY A 100 -0.82 6.33 8.05
N GLY A 101 -1.96 5.83 7.57
CA GLY A 101 -3.08 6.64 7.10
C GLY A 101 -3.65 7.53 8.20
N ALA A 102 -3.99 8.78 7.84
CA ALA A 102 -4.49 9.78 8.76
C ALA A 102 -5.60 10.62 8.13
N LEU A 103 -6.59 10.99 8.95
CA LEU A 103 -7.65 11.93 8.57
C LEU A 103 -7.28 13.34 9.07
N VAL A 104 -6.42 13.98 8.32
CA VAL A 104 -5.87 15.31 8.67
C VAL A 104 -6.84 16.40 8.22
N PRO A 105 -7.26 17.33 9.12
CA PRO A 105 -8.07 18.47 8.75
C PRO A 105 -7.33 19.40 7.78
N ASP A 106 -8.05 20.09 6.88
CA ASP A 106 -7.47 20.94 5.83
C ASP A 106 -6.48 21.98 6.36
N HIS A 107 -6.80 22.58 7.52
CA HIS A 107 -5.94 23.62 8.14
C HIS A 107 -4.65 23.07 8.78
N HIS A 108 -4.51 21.75 8.87
CA HIS A 108 -3.32 21.02 9.30
C HIS A 108 -2.72 20.15 8.18
N ALA A 109 -3.34 20.17 6.98
CA ALA A 109 -2.88 19.35 5.85
C ALA A 109 -1.47 19.78 5.43
N SER A 110 -0.57 18.81 5.36
CA SER A 110 0.81 18.96 4.87
C SER A 110 1.17 17.74 4.06
N LEU A 111 1.99 17.93 3.02
CA LEU A 111 2.49 16.82 2.22
C LEU A 111 3.36 15.86 3.05
N VAL A 112 4.13 16.41 3.98
CA VAL A 112 5.09 15.68 4.81
C VAL A 112 4.77 15.89 6.28
N VAL A 113 4.91 14.85 7.09
CA VAL A 113 4.79 14.94 8.55
C VAL A 113 5.98 15.72 9.11
N THR A 114 5.71 16.86 9.72
CA THR A 114 6.72 17.71 10.38
C THR A 114 6.64 17.65 11.91
N ASP A 115 5.44 17.33 12.44
CA ASP A 115 5.18 17.16 13.86
C ASP A 115 4.45 15.82 14.07
N PHE A 116 5.17 14.82 14.58
CA PHE A 116 4.63 13.49 14.78
C PHE A 116 3.58 13.43 15.90
N GLU A 117 3.78 14.18 16.98
CA GLU A 117 2.84 14.19 18.12
C GLU A 117 1.49 14.79 17.74
N GLN A 118 1.49 15.78 16.86
CA GLN A 118 0.26 16.31 16.27
C GLN A 118 -0.34 15.30 15.28
N HIS A 119 0.47 14.74 14.38
CA HIS A 119 0.00 13.86 13.32
C HIS A 119 -0.61 12.56 13.84
N ILE A 120 -0.02 11.96 14.89
CA ILE A 120 -0.51 10.70 15.48
C ILE A 120 -1.95 10.82 16.00
N GLN A 121 -2.40 12.01 16.38
CA GLN A 121 -3.78 12.24 16.84
C GLN A 121 -4.78 11.98 15.70
N TYR A 122 -4.41 12.24 14.45
CA TYR A 122 -5.22 12.02 13.26
C TYR A 122 -5.13 10.58 12.74
N MET A 123 -4.05 9.86 13.07
CA MET A 123 -3.85 8.45 12.74
C MET A 123 -4.57 7.51 13.72
N ARG A 124 -4.48 7.81 15.02
CA ARG A 124 -4.79 6.88 16.10
C ARG A 124 -6.19 6.28 16.01
N GLY A 125 -7.20 7.10 15.74
CA GLY A 125 -8.59 6.64 15.66
C GLY A 125 -8.80 5.62 14.55
N PHE A 126 -8.18 5.86 13.39
CA PHE A 126 -8.20 4.95 12.25
C PHE A 126 -7.49 3.64 12.57
N HIS A 127 -6.25 3.68 13.05
CA HIS A 127 -5.45 2.48 13.34
C HIS A 127 -6.08 1.60 14.42
N LEU A 128 -6.59 2.19 15.51
CA LEU A 128 -7.25 1.42 16.57
C LEU A 128 -8.50 0.70 16.09
N ARG A 129 -9.21 1.27 15.13
CA ARG A 129 -10.43 0.67 14.58
C ARG A 129 -10.16 -0.37 13.50
N TRP A 130 -9.26 -0.07 12.57
CA TRP A 130 -9.06 -0.87 11.37
C TRP A 130 -7.87 -1.83 11.46
N MET A 131 -6.92 -1.56 12.35
CA MET A 131 -5.71 -2.37 12.54
C MET A 131 -5.54 -2.80 14.00
N PRO A 132 -6.52 -3.50 14.59
CA PRO A 132 -6.53 -3.80 16.03
C PRO A 132 -5.48 -4.86 16.45
N SER A 133 -4.81 -5.50 15.49
CA SER A 133 -3.85 -6.56 15.77
C SER A 133 -2.43 -6.01 15.95
N THR A 134 -1.99 -5.89 17.21
CA THR A 134 -0.60 -5.52 17.51
C THR A 134 0.42 -6.55 17.02
N VAL A 135 0.02 -7.83 16.88
CA VAL A 135 0.87 -8.89 16.31
C VAL A 135 1.12 -8.64 14.84
N ALA A 136 0.06 -8.29 14.08
CA ALA A 136 0.17 -7.99 12.66
C ALA A 136 1.04 -6.75 12.41
N LEU A 137 0.76 -5.65 13.13
CA LEU A 137 1.55 -4.41 13.05
C LEU A 137 3.02 -4.63 13.39
N ARG A 138 3.30 -5.38 14.47
CA ARG A 138 4.68 -5.72 14.84
C ARG A 138 5.38 -6.54 13.75
N GLY A 139 4.70 -7.51 13.15
CA GLY A 139 5.24 -8.30 12.05
C GLY A 139 5.57 -7.44 10.83
N TRP A 140 4.68 -6.52 10.46
CA TRP A 140 4.92 -5.55 9.38
C TRP A 140 6.10 -4.61 9.73
N THR A 141 6.10 -4.01 10.90
CA THR A 141 7.18 -3.12 11.38
C THR A 141 8.56 -3.80 11.30
N GLN A 142 8.66 -5.08 11.71
CA GLN A 142 9.91 -5.82 11.63
C GLN A 142 10.40 -5.98 10.19
N ARG A 143 9.51 -6.29 9.23
CA ARG A 143 9.86 -6.38 7.80
C ARG A 143 10.32 -5.04 7.25
N VAL A 144 9.59 -3.96 7.58
CA VAL A 144 9.90 -2.62 7.09
C VAL A 144 11.24 -2.12 7.66
N ARG A 145 11.52 -2.39 8.94
CA ARG A 145 12.83 -2.08 9.55
C ARG A 145 13.98 -2.81 8.85
N ALA A 146 13.76 -4.03 8.36
CA ALA A 146 14.79 -4.79 7.66
C ALA A 146 15.14 -4.20 6.29
N ILE A 147 14.15 -3.68 5.55
CA ILE A 147 14.37 -3.06 4.22
C ILE A 147 14.79 -1.58 4.30
N LYS A 148 14.65 -0.93 5.47
CA LYS A 148 15.14 0.43 5.75
C LYS A 148 14.69 1.47 4.71
N PRO A 149 13.40 1.69 4.49
CA PRO A 149 12.96 2.72 3.57
C PRO A 149 13.36 4.11 4.07
N ARG A 150 13.73 5.01 3.14
CA ARG A 150 13.99 6.41 3.49
C ARG A 150 12.71 7.24 3.60
N MET A 151 11.60 6.69 3.05
CA MET A 151 10.30 7.35 2.98
C MET A 151 9.20 6.30 3.05
N ILE A 152 8.12 6.62 3.77
CA ILE A 152 6.88 5.82 3.81
C ILE A 152 5.74 6.72 3.35
N CYS A 153 5.01 6.25 2.32
CA CYS A 153 3.91 6.95 1.69
C CYS A 153 2.59 6.18 1.93
N PRO A 154 1.78 6.58 2.91
CA PRO A 154 0.45 6.01 3.10
C PRO A 154 -0.51 6.40 1.96
N GLN A 155 -1.58 5.64 1.79
CA GLN A 155 -2.68 5.95 0.87
C GLN A 155 -3.38 7.26 1.24
N HIS A 156 -3.55 7.51 2.53
CA HIS A 156 -4.24 8.66 3.10
C HIS A 156 -3.34 9.42 4.08
N GLY A 157 -3.44 10.75 4.12
CA GLY A 157 -2.67 11.58 5.03
C GLY A 157 -1.33 12.05 4.45
N SER A 158 -0.31 12.13 5.28
CA SER A 158 0.98 12.74 4.94
C SER A 158 2.11 11.70 4.83
N ILE A 159 3.14 12.04 4.10
CA ILE A 159 4.34 11.24 3.88
C ILE A 159 5.24 11.30 5.11
N PHE A 160 5.82 10.17 5.50
CA PHE A 160 6.85 10.09 6.52
C PHE A 160 8.23 10.00 5.87
N GLU A 161 9.13 10.92 6.23
CA GLU A 161 10.53 10.91 5.78
C GLU A 161 11.50 11.25 6.90
N GLY A 162 12.77 10.95 6.71
CA GLY A 162 13.81 11.20 7.70
C GLY A 162 13.50 10.51 9.04
N GLU A 163 13.57 11.25 10.13
CA GLU A 163 13.31 10.74 11.49
C GLU A 163 11.86 10.29 11.70
N MET A 164 10.90 10.82 10.90
CA MET A 164 9.48 10.46 11.03
C MET A 164 9.22 9.01 10.63
N VAL A 165 10.04 8.43 9.76
CA VAL A 165 9.99 6.99 9.42
C VAL A 165 10.27 6.15 10.69
N GLY A 166 11.28 6.52 11.47
CA GLY A 166 11.59 5.87 12.75
C GLY A 166 10.44 5.96 13.74
N LYS A 167 9.89 7.17 13.90
CA LYS A 167 8.76 7.43 14.81
C LYS A 167 7.49 6.65 14.45
N LEU A 168 7.21 6.49 13.15
CA LEU A 168 6.08 5.66 12.69
C LEU A 168 6.27 4.19 13.03
N LEU A 169 7.51 3.70 12.97
CA LEU A 169 7.82 2.30 13.18
C LEU A 169 8.02 1.93 14.67
N ASP A 170 8.13 2.89 15.58
CA ASP A 170 8.22 2.70 17.03
C ASP A 170 6.86 2.49 17.67
#